data_9c6fb0ed16ba67f3d0ec64a7e2c7a144
#
_entry.id   9c6fb0ed16ba67f3d0ec64a7e2c7a144
#
_cell.length_a   1.000
_cell.length_b   1.000
_cell.length_c   1.000
_cell.angle_alpha   90.00
_cell.angle_beta   90.00
_cell.angle_gamma   90.00
#
_symmetry.space_group_name_H-M   'P 1'
#
loop_
_entity.id
_entity.type
_entity.pdbx_description
1 polymer ?
#
loop_
_entity_poly.entity_id
_entity_poly.type
_entity_poly.pdbx_seq_one_letter_code
_entity_poly.pdbx_strand_id
1 'polypeptide(L)'
;MPVLYKTIQSTMKNKDGNKLFHPRTIYVGSVNTEKIAREIAEYSSLSTGDVKNSIDNLVTVLTRHLQSSEVVTLDGFGTFRVVMKSRGKGVKNKEEVSASQASLQIHFTPASTRNSDRTVATRSLVTGVKCVLYNPEPTGSGNGSGGGGGR
;
A
#
# COMPACT_ATOMS: atom_id res chain seq x y z
N MET A 1 -0.81 -8.23 14.36
CA MET A 1 -1.94 -8.71 13.53
C MET A 1 -1.38 -9.25 12.22
N PRO A 2 -1.90 -10.35 11.64
CA PRO A 2 -1.41 -10.87 10.37
C PRO A 2 -2.00 -10.12 9.17
N VAL A 3 -1.28 -10.13 8.05
CA VAL A 3 -1.83 -9.75 6.75
C VAL A 3 -2.62 -10.91 6.19
N LEU A 4 -3.87 -10.67 5.83
CA LEU A 4 -4.75 -11.69 5.27
C LEU A 4 -4.58 -11.75 3.76
N TYR A 5 -4.57 -12.97 3.20
CA TYR A 5 -4.53 -13.17 1.77
C TYR A 5 -5.50 -14.26 1.33
N LYS A 6 -5.91 -14.22 0.09
CA LYS A 6 -6.67 -15.27 -0.61
C LYS A 6 -5.93 -15.74 -1.83
N THR A 7 -6.25 -16.93 -2.29
CA THR A 7 -5.78 -17.45 -3.56
C THR A 7 -6.64 -16.90 -4.69
N ILE A 8 -6.01 -16.43 -5.76
CA ILE A 8 -6.68 -16.07 -7.02
C ILE A 8 -6.07 -16.87 -8.16
N GLN A 9 -6.88 -17.27 -9.11
CA GLN A 9 -6.41 -17.89 -10.34
C GLN A 9 -6.07 -16.82 -11.37
N SER A 10 -4.91 -16.94 -12.01
CA SER A 10 -4.51 -16.05 -13.11
C SER A 10 -5.50 -16.14 -14.27
N THR A 11 -5.79 -14.99 -14.88
CA THR A 11 -6.55 -14.95 -16.15
C THR A 11 -5.70 -15.41 -17.34
N MET A 12 -4.37 -15.22 -17.25
CA MET A 12 -3.42 -15.64 -18.29
C MET A 12 -2.93 -17.07 -18.02
N LYS A 13 -2.77 -17.81 -19.10
CA LYS A 13 -2.15 -19.15 -19.07
C LYS A 13 -0.62 -19.01 -19.12
N ASN A 14 0.08 -19.90 -18.43
CA ASN A 14 1.54 -20.04 -18.58
C ASN A 14 1.91 -20.67 -19.93
N LYS A 15 3.20 -20.87 -20.17
CA LYS A 15 3.71 -21.49 -21.41
C LYS A 15 3.17 -22.88 -21.66
N ASP A 16 2.78 -23.61 -20.59
CA ASP A 16 2.25 -24.99 -20.67
C ASP A 16 0.72 -25.02 -20.76
N GLY A 17 0.06 -23.87 -20.94
CA GLY A 17 -1.37 -23.74 -21.08
C GLY A 17 -2.17 -23.75 -19.77
N ASN A 18 -1.51 -23.80 -18.62
CA ASN A 18 -2.14 -23.87 -17.30
C ASN A 18 -2.38 -22.48 -16.71
N LYS A 19 -3.48 -22.31 -15.98
CA LYS A 19 -3.75 -21.14 -15.16
C LYS A 19 -3.15 -21.35 -13.78
N LEU A 20 -2.26 -20.46 -13.36
CA LEU A 20 -1.58 -20.54 -12.06
C LEU A 20 -2.37 -19.80 -10.97
N PHE A 21 -2.17 -20.22 -9.74
CA PHE A 21 -2.74 -19.55 -8.57
C PHE A 21 -1.70 -18.63 -7.92
N HIS A 22 -2.16 -17.46 -7.46
CA HIS A 22 -1.32 -16.47 -6.81
C HIS A 22 -1.96 -15.98 -5.51
N PRO A 23 -1.18 -15.65 -4.47
CA PRO A 23 -1.70 -14.99 -3.29
C PRO A 23 -2.08 -13.54 -3.60
N ARG A 24 -3.21 -13.10 -3.09
CA ARG A 24 -3.65 -11.69 -3.16
C ARG A 24 -4.11 -11.22 -1.80
N THR A 25 -3.58 -10.09 -1.35
CA THR A 25 -3.96 -9.46 -0.08
C THR A 25 -5.45 -9.13 -0.05
N ILE A 26 -6.05 -9.32 1.12
CA ILE A 26 -7.41 -8.88 1.44
C ILE A 26 -7.31 -7.69 2.37
N TYR A 27 -8.06 -6.64 2.08
CA TYR A 27 -8.20 -5.47 2.94
C TYR A 27 -9.49 -5.62 3.75
N VAL A 28 -9.36 -5.60 5.09
CA VAL A 28 -10.48 -5.77 6.02
C VAL A 28 -11.06 -4.43 6.50
N GLY A 29 -10.44 -3.32 6.12
CA GLY A 29 -10.89 -1.99 6.49
C GLY A 29 -9.94 -0.90 6.01
N SER A 30 -10.32 0.33 6.29
CA SER A 30 -9.50 1.53 6.06
C SER A 30 -9.42 2.35 7.34
N VAL A 31 -8.28 3.02 7.52
CA VAL A 31 -8.04 3.93 8.63
C VAL A 31 -7.78 5.31 8.04
N ASN A 32 -8.48 6.32 8.53
CA ASN A 32 -8.33 7.71 8.10
C ASN A 32 -7.40 8.49 9.04
N THR A 33 -7.04 9.72 8.64
CA THR A 33 -6.16 10.61 9.40
C THR A 33 -6.71 10.89 10.80
N GLU A 34 -8.02 11.05 10.96
CA GLU A 34 -8.65 11.31 12.24
C GLU A 34 -8.40 10.18 13.24
N LYS A 35 -8.57 8.93 12.80
CA LYS A 35 -8.32 7.75 13.64
C LYS A 35 -6.83 7.62 13.99
N ILE A 36 -5.94 7.83 13.02
CA ILE A 36 -4.49 7.84 13.25
C ILE A 36 -4.09 8.93 14.24
N ALA A 37 -4.62 10.14 14.09
CA ALA A 37 -4.32 11.24 14.99
C ALA A 37 -4.78 10.97 16.44
N ARG A 38 -5.92 10.32 16.60
CA ARG A 38 -6.43 9.91 17.93
C ARG A 38 -5.53 8.86 18.56
N GLU A 39 -5.14 7.83 17.80
CA GLU A 39 -4.24 6.80 18.30
C GLU A 39 -2.86 7.37 18.69
N ILE A 40 -2.30 8.31 17.90
CA ILE A 40 -1.03 8.97 18.24
C ILE A 40 -1.18 9.83 19.51
N ALA A 41 -2.29 10.53 19.67
CA ALA A 41 -2.55 11.33 20.87
C ALA A 41 -2.57 10.48 22.15
N GLU A 42 -2.99 9.21 22.07
CA GLU A 42 -2.94 8.26 23.20
C GLU A 42 -1.50 7.91 23.64
N TYR A 43 -0.52 8.00 22.73
CA TYR A 43 0.90 7.70 22.99
C TYR A 43 1.78 8.95 23.18
N SER A 44 1.20 10.14 23.12
CA SER A 44 1.93 11.41 23.21
C SER A 44 1.21 12.40 24.12
N SER A 45 1.88 13.51 24.44
CA SER A 45 1.28 14.64 25.14
C SER A 45 0.50 15.61 24.24
N LEU A 46 0.37 15.28 22.95
CA LEU A 46 -0.29 16.12 21.94
C LEU A 46 -1.80 15.87 21.94
N SER A 47 -2.58 16.90 21.65
CA SER A 47 -4.00 16.71 21.36
C SER A 47 -4.19 16.10 19.95
N THR A 48 -5.34 15.47 19.73
CA THR A 48 -5.71 14.96 18.39
C THR A 48 -5.64 16.07 17.32
N GLY A 49 -5.99 17.31 17.67
CA GLY A 49 -5.91 18.48 16.80
C GLY A 49 -4.47 18.83 16.42
N ASP A 50 -3.55 18.80 17.38
CA ASP A 50 -2.13 19.08 17.13
C ASP A 50 -1.50 18.03 16.23
N VAL A 51 -1.81 16.76 16.44
CA VAL A 51 -1.34 15.66 15.62
C VAL A 51 -1.86 15.81 14.18
N LYS A 52 -3.15 16.09 14.01
CA LYS A 52 -3.74 16.30 12.69
C LYS A 52 -3.09 17.47 11.97
N ASN A 53 -2.93 18.61 12.65
CA ASN A 53 -2.22 19.76 12.10
C ASN A 53 -0.77 19.43 11.70
N SER A 54 -0.08 18.63 12.49
CA SER A 54 1.29 18.17 12.17
C SER A 54 1.32 17.31 10.92
N ILE A 55 0.35 16.42 10.73
CA ILE A 55 0.23 15.59 9.51
C ILE A 55 -0.05 16.47 8.30
N ASP A 56 -0.96 17.43 8.39
CA ASP A 56 -1.31 18.34 7.29
C ASP A 56 -0.09 19.20 6.89
N ASN A 57 0.65 19.70 7.89
CA ASN A 57 1.90 20.43 7.67
C ASN A 57 2.98 19.53 7.03
N LEU A 58 3.10 18.29 7.44
CA LEU A 58 4.02 17.33 6.84
C LEU A 58 3.71 17.14 5.34
N VAL A 59 2.45 16.95 4.98
CA VAL A 59 2.03 16.84 3.57
C VAL A 59 2.41 18.10 2.79
N THR A 60 2.17 19.27 3.37
CA THR A 60 2.52 20.57 2.73
C THR A 60 4.02 20.70 2.49
N VAL A 61 4.84 20.38 3.48
CA VAL A 61 6.31 20.46 3.39
C VAL A 61 6.84 19.43 2.40
N LEU A 62 6.37 18.19 2.46
CA LEU A 62 6.71 17.13 1.48
C LEU A 62 6.40 17.59 0.05
N THR A 63 5.21 18.13 -0.17
CA THR A 63 4.79 18.61 -1.49
C THR A 63 5.73 19.67 -2.03
N ARG A 64 6.09 20.67 -1.22
CA ARG A 64 7.00 21.74 -1.62
C ARG A 64 8.37 21.22 -2.06
N HIS A 65 8.99 20.32 -1.25
CA HIS A 65 10.31 19.77 -1.58
C HIS A 65 10.25 18.86 -2.81
N LEU A 66 9.25 17.99 -2.92
CA LEU A 66 9.09 17.11 -4.07
C LEU A 66 8.84 17.87 -5.37
N GLN A 67 8.09 18.98 -5.34
CA GLN A 67 7.89 19.87 -6.50
C GLN A 67 9.16 20.63 -6.88
N SER A 68 10.08 20.84 -5.94
CA SER A 68 11.41 21.39 -6.18
C SER A 68 12.42 20.35 -6.69
N SER A 69 11.95 19.15 -7.08
CA SER A 69 12.79 18.03 -7.55
C SER A 69 13.74 17.47 -6.47
N GLU A 70 13.44 17.70 -5.21
CA GLU A 70 14.20 17.17 -4.10
C GLU A 70 13.68 15.78 -3.69
N VAL A 71 14.57 14.97 -3.15
CA VAL A 71 14.23 13.67 -2.53
C VAL A 71 14.06 13.89 -1.04
N VAL A 72 12.93 13.46 -0.50
CA VAL A 72 12.64 13.62 0.93
C VAL A 72 12.76 12.28 1.63
N THR A 73 13.63 12.21 2.63
CA THR A 73 13.81 11.04 3.49
C THR A 73 13.28 11.34 4.90
N LEU A 74 12.40 10.50 5.38
CA LEU A 74 11.99 10.44 6.78
C LEU A 74 12.66 9.22 7.42
N ASP A 75 13.56 9.46 8.36
CA ASP A 75 14.34 8.43 9.00
C ASP A 75 13.44 7.39 9.69
N GLY A 76 13.74 6.12 9.48
CA GLY A 76 12.92 5.01 9.98
C GLY A 76 11.62 4.76 9.22
N PHE A 77 11.12 5.72 8.45
CA PHE A 77 9.89 5.58 7.67
C PHE A 77 10.19 5.22 6.21
N GLY A 78 10.90 6.08 5.51
CA GLY A 78 11.26 5.84 4.11
C GLY A 78 11.56 7.10 3.33
N THR A 79 11.71 6.91 2.02
CA THR A 79 12.12 7.95 1.08
C THR A 79 11.05 8.17 0.02
N PHE A 80 10.70 9.42 -0.21
CA PHE A 80 9.77 9.89 -1.24
C PHE A 80 10.55 10.57 -2.35
N ARG A 81 10.19 10.29 -3.60
CA ARG A 81 10.75 10.97 -4.77
C ARG A 81 9.71 11.07 -5.87
N VAL A 82 9.80 12.13 -6.67
CA VAL A 82 9.05 12.25 -7.92
C VAL A 82 9.76 11.45 -9.01
N VAL A 83 9.02 10.68 -9.76
CA VAL A 83 9.52 9.96 -10.94
C VAL A 83 8.66 10.30 -12.16
N MET A 84 9.29 10.42 -13.32
CA MET A 84 8.61 10.55 -14.59
C MET A 84 8.43 9.17 -15.21
N LYS A 85 7.17 8.79 -15.45
CA LYS A 85 6.83 7.56 -16.17
C LYS A 85 6.43 7.91 -17.59
N SER A 86 7.23 7.49 -18.57
CA SER A 86 6.95 7.73 -19.98
C SER A 86 5.63 7.12 -20.42
N ARG A 87 4.91 7.85 -21.28
CA ARG A 87 3.71 7.42 -21.98
C ARG A 87 4.07 7.20 -23.45
N GLY A 88 3.77 6.02 -23.99
CA GLY A 88 4.01 5.70 -25.41
C GLY A 88 5.44 5.28 -25.72
N LYS A 89 5.79 5.37 -27.01
CA LYS A 89 7.03 4.80 -27.58
C LYS A 89 8.25 5.72 -27.53
N GLY A 90 8.12 6.93 -27.00
CA GLY A 90 9.17 7.94 -27.06
C GLY A 90 9.28 8.60 -28.46
N VAL A 91 10.27 9.47 -28.62
CA VAL A 91 10.56 10.24 -29.84
C VAL A 91 11.96 9.90 -30.35
N LYS A 92 12.20 10.15 -31.65
CA LYS A 92 13.49 9.80 -32.28
C LYS A 92 14.56 10.85 -31.99
N ASN A 93 14.20 12.12 -31.94
CA ASN A 93 15.13 13.23 -31.78
C ASN A 93 15.06 13.75 -30.33
N LYS A 94 16.22 14.11 -29.79
CA LYS A 94 16.35 14.63 -28.42
C LYS A 94 15.57 15.94 -28.23
N GLU A 95 15.50 16.76 -29.24
CA GLU A 95 14.84 18.06 -29.25
C GLU A 95 13.30 17.94 -29.18
N GLU A 96 12.75 16.79 -29.54
CA GLU A 96 11.32 16.50 -29.49
C GLU A 96 10.86 16.02 -28.11
N VAL A 97 11.79 15.82 -27.15
CA VAL A 97 11.45 15.35 -25.80
C VAL A 97 10.71 16.45 -25.04
N SER A 98 9.53 16.11 -24.55
CA SER A 98 8.68 17.02 -23.79
C SER A 98 8.14 16.35 -22.52
N ALA A 99 7.94 17.13 -21.46
CA ALA A 99 7.33 16.68 -20.22
C ALA A 99 5.90 16.11 -20.43
N SER A 100 5.20 16.53 -21.49
CA SER A 100 3.87 16.02 -21.84
C SER A 100 3.86 14.52 -22.22
N GLN A 101 5.03 13.97 -22.57
CA GLN A 101 5.21 12.55 -22.90
C GLN A 101 5.31 11.65 -21.66
N ALA A 102 5.29 12.22 -20.47
CA ALA A 102 5.39 11.50 -19.21
C ALA A 102 4.26 11.87 -18.23
N SER A 103 4.04 11.00 -17.27
CA SER A 103 3.24 11.31 -16.07
C SER A 103 4.14 11.36 -14.86
N LEU A 104 3.88 12.31 -13.97
CA LEU A 104 4.55 12.37 -12.68
C LEU A 104 3.89 11.36 -11.72
N GLN A 105 4.72 10.64 -11.00
CA GLN A 105 4.30 9.72 -9.94
C GLN A 105 5.17 9.92 -8.72
N ILE A 106 4.58 9.78 -7.53
CA ILE A 106 5.34 9.68 -6.29
C ILE A 106 5.75 8.23 -6.08
N HIS A 107 7.05 8.00 -5.95
CA HIS A 107 7.61 6.72 -5.59
C HIS A 107 8.05 6.75 -4.13
N PHE A 108 7.43 5.90 -3.33
CA PHE A 108 7.80 5.68 -1.93
C PHE A 108 8.63 4.41 -1.81
N THR A 109 9.76 4.51 -1.11
CA THR A 109 10.61 3.37 -0.76
C THR A 109 10.71 3.30 0.76
N PRO A 110 10.18 2.25 1.41
CA PRO A 110 10.32 2.08 2.86
C PRO A 110 11.78 2.05 3.29
N ALA A 111 12.07 2.61 4.46
CA ALA A 111 13.40 2.51 5.05
C ALA A 111 13.78 1.04 5.23
N SER A 112 15.03 0.71 4.98
CA SER A 112 15.53 -0.66 5.07
C SER A 112 16.95 -0.69 5.61
N THR A 113 17.25 -1.73 6.40
CA THR A 113 18.63 -2.08 6.75
C THR A 113 19.12 -3.16 5.81
N ARG A 114 20.43 -3.18 5.57
CA ARG A 114 21.08 -4.17 4.71
C ARG A 114 22.08 -4.98 5.50
N ASN A 115 22.22 -6.25 5.13
CA ASN A 115 23.27 -7.14 5.60
C ASN A 115 24.60 -6.80 4.93
N SER A 116 25.70 -7.39 5.40
CA SER A 116 27.04 -7.24 4.81
C SER A 116 27.13 -7.70 3.35
N ASP A 117 26.27 -8.65 2.94
CA ASP A 117 26.12 -9.15 1.56
C ASP A 117 25.23 -8.27 0.66
N ARG A 118 24.82 -7.08 1.15
CA ARG A 118 23.91 -6.12 0.51
C ARG A 118 22.45 -6.58 0.36
N THR A 119 22.08 -7.74 0.88
CA THR A 119 20.67 -8.16 0.95
C THR A 119 19.90 -7.31 1.97
N VAL A 120 18.58 -7.19 1.78
CA VAL A 120 17.73 -6.44 2.71
C VAL A 120 17.48 -7.29 3.95
N ALA A 121 17.99 -6.85 5.11
CA ALA A 121 17.76 -7.50 6.40
C ALA A 121 16.39 -7.16 6.97
N THR A 122 16.06 -5.87 7.02
CA THR A 122 14.75 -5.40 7.50
C THR A 122 14.19 -4.36 6.54
N ARG A 123 12.88 -4.26 6.50
CA ARG A 123 12.18 -3.21 5.75
C ARG A 123 11.11 -2.61 6.64
N SER A 124 11.18 -1.31 6.84
CA SER A 124 10.17 -0.57 7.62
C SER A 124 8.75 -0.91 7.15
N LEU A 125 7.80 -0.91 8.07
CA LEU A 125 6.38 -1.17 7.87
C LEU A 125 6.00 -2.63 7.53
N VAL A 126 6.94 -3.50 7.13
CA VAL A 126 6.65 -4.89 6.76
C VAL A 126 7.51 -5.93 7.47
N THR A 127 8.53 -5.52 8.25
CA THR A 127 9.36 -6.45 9.01
C THR A 127 8.55 -7.15 10.09
N GLY A 128 8.66 -8.47 10.17
CA GLY A 128 7.96 -9.29 11.19
C GLY A 128 6.47 -9.53 10.89
N VAL A 129 5.97 -9.08 9.75
CA VAL A 129 4.58 -9.33 9.34
C VAL A 129 4.38 -10.81 9.01
N LYS A 130 3.36 -11.41 9.64
CA LYS A 130 2.89 -12.76 9.32
C LYS A 130 1.75 -12.69 8.32
N CYS A 131 1.72 -13.62 7.35
CA CYS A 131 0.64 -13.74 6.38
C CYS A 131 -0.20 -14.97 6.70
N VAL A 132 -1.52 -14.84 6.68
CA VAL A 132 -2.47 -15.92 6.98
C VAL A 132 -3.50 -16.02 5.86
N LEU A 133 -3.77 -17.24 5.41
CA LEU A 133 -4.82 -17.52 4.44
C LEU A 133 -6.18 -17.20 5.07
N TYR A 134 -6.94 -16.35 4.41
CA TYR A 134 -8.29 -16.02 4.81
C TYR A 134 -9.25 -17.09 4.28
N ASN A 135 -9.79 -17.88 5.20
CA ASN A 135 -10.92 -18.76 4.93
C ASN A 135 -12.16 -18.07 5.51
N PRO A 136 -13.07 -17.53 4.68
CA PRO A 136 -14.36 -17.13 5.20
C PRO A 136 -15.03 -18.37 5.77
N GLU A 137 -15.41 -18.35 7.06
CA GLU A 137 -16.30 -19.33 7.61
C GLU A 137 -17.51 -19.45 6.68
N PRO A 138 -17.96 -20.66 6.29
CA PRO A 138 -19.19 -20.80 5.55
C PRO A 138 -20.28 -20.17 6.41
N THR A 139 -20.83 -19.04 5.98
CA THR A 139 -22.02 -18.46 6.60
C THR A 139 -23.06 -19.55 6.58
N GLY A 140 -23.37 -20.08 7.77
CA GLY A 140 -24.27 -21.20 7.94
C GLY A 140 -25.54 -20.95 7.17
N SER A 141 -25.80 -21.80 6.22
CA SER A 141 -27.10 -21.91 5.56
C SER A 141 -28.14 -22.10 6.67
N GLY A 142 -28.89 -21.05 6.96
CA GLY A 142 -30.04 -21.09 7.83
C GLY A 142 -31.03 -22.10 7.24
N ASN A 143 -31.05 -23.29 7.81
CA ASN A 143 -32.02 -24.29 7.52
C ASN A 143 -33.38 -23.79 8.04
N GLY A 144 -34.14 -23.14 7.18
CA GLY A 144 -35.53 -22.82 7.39
C GLY A 144 -36.33 -24.10 7.32
N SER A 145 -36.42 -24.82 8.43
CA SER A 145 -37.38 -25.93 8.61
C SER A 145 -38.79 -25.34 8.55
N GLY A 146 -39.43 -25.48 7.41
CA GLY A 146 -40.86 -25.28 7.24
C GLY A 146 -41.62 -26.38 7.96
N GLY A 147 -42.10 -26.10 9.18
CA GLY A 147 -43.08 -26.92 9.87
C GLY A 147 -44.47 -26.71 9.24
N GLY A 148 -44.92 -27.66 8.44
CA GLY A 148 -46.31 -27.74 8.07
C GLY A 148 -47.16 -28.19 9.25
N GLY A 149 -48.31 -27.62 9.42
CA GLY A 149 -49.32 -28.01 10.39
C GLY A 149 -50.69 -27.62 9.85
N GLY A 150 -51.40 -28.63 9.37
CA GLY A 150 -52.76 -28.48 8.90
C GLY A 150 -53.77 -28.40 10.05
N ARG A 151 -54.81 -27.80 9.78
CA ARG A 151 -56.24 -28.11 9.97
C ARG A 151 -57.02 -26.87 9.68
#